data_9bbd2d31ace86d2fb9b3398b0c7b9328
#
_entry.id   9bbd2d31ace86d2fb9b3398b0c7b9328
#
_cell.length_a   1.000
_cell.length_b   1.000
_cell.length_c   1.000
_cell.angle_alpha   90.00
_cell.angle_beta   90.00
_cell.angle_gamma   90.00
#
_symmetry.space_group_name_H-M   'P 1'
#
loop_
_entity.id
_entity.type
_entity.pdbx_description
1 polymer ?
#
loop_
_entity_poly.entity_id
_entity_poly.type
_entity_poly.pdbx_seq_one_letter_code
_entity_poly.pdbx_strand_id
1 'polypeptide(L)'
;MDDAEKDKELGNAFKELQRQIVRRRILTEDYRIDGRGLRDIRTLSAEVDIVPRVHGSALFQRGETQILGVTTLNMLKMEQQIDALSGPQSKRYMHNYEMPPYSTGETGRVGSPKRREIGHGALAEKALVPVLPSREEFPYAIRQVSEAIGSNGSTSMGSVCASTLSLLAAGVPLKAPVAGIAMGLVSGDVDGKHIFKTLTDILGAEDAFGDMDFKVAGTSEFITALQLDTKLDGIPADILAAALQQAKEARATILEVINECIDGPAEMSEFAPRIITTTVPVEKIGEVIGPKGKMINQIQEDTGAEIAIEDDGTVFISSEGGEAAEKAKSIIDSIANPHVPEAGETYNGKVVKTTSFGAFVNLTPGTDGLLHISQIRNLANGERIDAVEDVLKEGDTVEVVVQGVDDRGKISLAIPGFEDQENNAGSRGGRGDRDDRHGSRGRDDRRGGGRGRRSDRDDRDFDDRDDRPRRRRSDDFEDDYEDRPRRRRSDDRDFDRDDRDSRDDDRPRRRRSADFEDDYEDRPRRRRSDDRGDRDDRRGGSRGGRGRGSDRNPRYATDDNYDDYRADREERSERPRRRVRRDFDPFED
;
A
#
# COMPACT_ATOMS: atom_id res chain seq x y z
N MET A 1 13.32 -17.65 54.96
CA MET A 1 13.33 -16.71 53.84
C MET A 1 14.76 -16.39 53.50
N ASP A 2 15.12 -16.58 52.27
CA ASP A 2 16.40 -16.16 51.71
C ASP A 2 16.45 -14.60 51.66
N ASP A 3 17.63 -13.99 51.70
CA ASP A 3 17.73 -12.53 51.70
C ASP A 3 17.15 -11.93 50.41
N ALA A 4 17.23 -12.63 49.29
CA ALA A 4 16.58 -12.25 48.02
C ALA A 4 15.03 -12.28 48.11
N GLU A 5 14.42 -13.19 48.87
CA GLU A 5 12.98 -13.21 49.10
C GLU A 5 12.54 -12.03 49.96
N LYS A 6 13.32 -11.67 50.97
CA LYS A 6 13.05 -10.49 51.82
C LYS A 6 13.14 -9.20 51.05
N ASP A 7 14.14 -9.04 50.16
CA ASP A 7 14.30 -7.88 49.33
C ASP A 7 13.12 -7.73 48.34
N LYS A 8 12.64 -8.83 47.77
CA LYS A 8 11.46 -8.86 46.92
C LYS A 8 10.18 -8.48 47.69
N GLU A 9 9.97 -9.02 48.88
CA GLU A 9 8.84 -8.67 49.75
C GLU A 9 8.87 -7.19 50.15
N LEU A 10 10.05 -6.67 50.52
CA LEU A 10 10.22 -5.26 50.87
C LEU A 10 9.91 -4.35 49.67
N GLY A 11 10.39 -4.73 48.47
CA GLY A 11 10.09 -4.00 47.22
C GLY A 11 8.59 -3.98 46.90
N ASN A 12 7.89 -5.11 47.06
CA ASN A 12 6.45 -5.20 46.88
C ASN A 12 5.68 -4.37 47.92
N ALA A 13 6.08 -4.45 49.20
CA ALA A 13 5.47 -3.64 50.26
C ALA A 13 5.66 -2.13 50.03
N PHE A 14 6.81 -1.72 49.53
CA PHE A 14 7.09 -0.33 49.19
C PHE A 14 6.23 0.16 48.01
N LYS A 15 6.12 -0.65 46.95
CA LYS A 15 5.23 -0.33 45.81
C LYS A 15 3.76 -0.22 46.24
N GLU A 16 3.30 -1.13 47.11
CA GLU A 16 1.93 -1.09 47.61
C GLU A 16 1.70 0.14 48.51
N LEU A 17 2.65 0.54 49.33
CA LEU A 17 2.59 1.77 50.10
C LEU A 17 2.51 3.02 49.20
N GLN A 18 3.35 3.07 48.16
CA GLN A 18 3.28 4.14 47.16
C GLN A 18 1.89 4.20 46.51
N ARG A 19 1.36 3.06 46.08
CA ARG A 19 0.03 2.94 45.45
C ARG A 19 -1.04 3.46 46.42
N GLN A 20 -1.03 3.08 47.67
CA GLN A 20 -2.00 3.53 48.69
C GLN A 20 -1.93 5.05 48.93
N ILE A 21 -0.72 5.60 49.04
CA ILE A 21 -0.54 7.05 49.26
C ILE A 21 -1.05 7.84 48.04
N VAL A 22 -0.67 7.43 46.82
CA VAL A 22 -1.08 8.11 45.60
C VAL A 22 -2.60 8.08 45.43
N ARG A 23 -3.22 6.89 45.55
CA ARG A 23 -4.67 6.72 45.45
C ARG A 23 -5.41 7.52 46.51
N ARG A 24 -4.95 7.51 47.76
CA ARG A 24 -5.55 8.28 48.85
C ARG A 24 -5.53 9.78 48.54
N ARG A 25 -4.39 10.35 48.07
CA ARG A 25 -4.27 11.77 47.74
C ARG A 25 -5.19 12.16 46.60
N ILE A 26 -5.27 11.33 45.56
CA ILE A 26 -6.20 11.56 44.44
C ILE A 26 -7.66 11.55 44.93
N LEU A 27 -8.04 10.58 45.81
CA LEU A 27 -9.41 10.45 46.27
C LEU A 27 -9.85 11.54 47.24
N THR A 28 -8.93 12.02 48.11
CA THR A 28 -9.24 12.92 49.22
C THR A 28 -8.81 14.37 48.99
N GLU A 29 -7.79 14.63 48.17
CA GLU A 29 -7.15 15.93 48.00
C GLU A 29 -7.26 16.45 46.56
N ASP A 30 -7.76 15.62 45.61
CA ASP A 30 -7.75 15.88 44.17
C ASP A 30 -6.33 16.19 43.61
N TYR A 31 -5.31 15.65 44.28
CA TYR A 31 -3.90 15.96 44.02
C TYR A 31 -3.18 14.75 43.37
N ARG A 32 -2.62 14.96 42.20
CA ARG A 32 -1.91 13.95 41.41
C ARG A 32 -0.42 13.92 41.71
N ILE A 33 0.28 12.91 41.17
CA ILE A 33 1.72 12.65 41.44
C ILE A 33 2.59 13.85 41.04
N ASP A 34 2.27 14.50 39.93
CA ASP A 34 3.00 15.63 39.36
C ASP A 34 2.42 17.00 39.74
N GLY A 35 1.45 17.03 40.63
CA GLY A 35 0.85 18.27 41.12
C GLY A 35 -0.32 18.82 40.31
N ARG A 36 -0.64 18.18 39.17
CA ARG A 36 -1.81 18.55 38.35
C ARG A 36 -3.13 18.24 39.07
N GLY A 37 -4.17 18.96 38.68
CA GLY A 37 -5.56 18.63 39.00
C GLY A 37 -6.08 17.45 38.15
N LEU A 38 -7.31 17.01 38.45
CA LEU A 38 -7.87 15.81 37.82
C LEU A 38 -8.11 15.94 36.32
N ARG A 39 -8.30 17.17 35.81
CA ARG A 39 -8.63 17.47 34.41
C ARG A 39 -7.47 18.04 33.60
N ASP A 40 -6.35 18.33 34.25
CA ASP A 40 -5.23 19.01 33.64
C ASP A 40 -4.49 18.11 32.65
N ILE A 41 -4.07 18.72 31.54
CA ILE A 41 -3.23 18.11 30.52
C ILE A 41 -1.80 18.62 30.73
N ARG A 42 -0.80 17.78 30.52
CA ARG A 42 0.62 18.20 30.50
C ARG A 42 0.86 19.21 29.37
N THR A 43 1.91 20.03 29.51
CA THR A 43 2.37 20.95 28.47
C THR A 43 2.40 20.27 27.10
N LEU A 44 1.79 20.92 26.10
CA LEU A 44 1.71 20.45 24.73
C LEU A 44 2.70 21.20 23.83
N SER A 45 3.30 20.50 22.89
CA SER A 45 4.11 21.08 21.81
C SER A 45 3.93 20.26 20.54
N ALA A 46 3.78 20.94 19.42
CA ALA A 46 3.69 20.35 18.09
C ALA A 46 4.65 21.07 17.14
N GLU A 47 5.35 20.30 16.30
CA GLU A 47 6.28 20.83 15.30
C GLU A 47 6.22 19.91 14.07
N VAL A 48 6.17 20.49 12.86
CA VAL A 48 6.20 19.75 11.59
C VAL A 48 7.50 20.03 10.84
N ASP A 49 7.77 19.23 9.80
CA ASP A 49 8.95 19.33 8.93
C ASP A 49 10.28 19.13 9.67
N ILE A 50 10.29 18.19 10.63
CA ILE A 50 11.47 17.87 11.46
C ILE A 50 12.56 17.19 10.64
N VAL A 51 12.18 16.28 9.74
CA VAL A 51 13.11 15.50 8.91
C VAL A 51 12.98 15.95 7.46
N PRO A 52 14.03 16.57 6.87
CA PRO A 52 13.89 17.28 5.59
C PRO A 52 13.61 16.42 4.36
N ARG A 53 14.07 15.15 4.33
CA ARG A 53 13.98 14.30 3.13
C ARG A 53 12.77 13.35 3.11
N VAL A 54 12.04 13.26 4.19
CA VAL A 54 10.82 12.44 4.22
C VAL A 54 9.65 13.21 3.63
N HIS A 55 8.58 12.51 3.28
CA HIS A 55 7.45 13.14 2.60
C HIS A 55 6.61 14.00 3.57
N GLY A 56 6.56 13.62 4.85
CA GLY A 56 6.03 14.43 5.94
C GLY A 56 6.59 13.94 7.27
N SER A 57 6.84 14.86 8.19
CA SER A 57 7.32 14.54 9.54
C SER A 57 6.78 15.50 10.57
N ALA A 58 6.62 15.01 11.80
CA ALA A 58 6.17 15.81 12.92
C ALA A 58 6.72 15.31 14.25
N LEU A 59 6.95 16.22 15.18
CA LEU A 59 7.21 15.92 16.58
C LEU A 59 6.03 16.41 17.42
N PHE A 60 5.36 15.48 18.08
CA PHE A 60 4.33 15.81 19.06
C PHE A 60 4.83 15.49 20.46
N GLN A 61 4.70 16.45 21.35
CA GLN A 61 5.13 16.33 22.73
C GLN A 61 3.98 16.65 23.68
N ARG A 62 3.86 15.84 24.73
CA ARG A 62 2.96 16.06 25.85
C ARG A 62 3.70 15.72 27.15
N GLY A 63 4.15 16.78 27.83
CA GLY A 63 5.08 16.65 28.95
C GLY A 63 6.36 15.90 28.52
N GLU A 64 6.64 14.78 29.17
CA GLU A 64 7.81 13.93 28.90
C GLU A 64 7.60 12.95 27.72
N THR A 65 6.36 12.76 27.29
CA THR A 65 6.04 11.89 26.16
C THR A 65 6.30 12.64 24.86
N GLN A 66 7.21 12.14 24.03
CA GLN A 66 7.59 12.68 22.72
C GLN A 66 7.48 11.60 21.65
N ILE A 67 6.80 11.91 20.55
CA ILE A 67 6.62 11.02 19.41
C ILE A 67 7.06 11.71 18.13
N LEU A 68 7.99 11.08 17.43
CA LEU A 68 8.35 11.43 16.07
C LEU A 68 7.47 10.65 15.11
N GLY A 69 6.62 11.33 14.36
CA GLY A 69 5.82 10.78 13.28
C GLY A 69 6.48 11.01 11.93
N VAL A 70 6.59 9.98 11.11
CA VAL A 70 7.12 10.05 9.75
C VAL A 70 6.17 9.40 8.77
N THR A 71 5.79 10.14 7.74
CA THR A 71 4.90 9.68 6.66
C THR A 71 5.68 9.48 5.36
N THR A 72 5.50 8.32 4.73
CA THR A 72 6.04 8.00 3.41
C THR A 72 4.88 7.63 2.48
N LEU A 73 4.86 8.23 1.30
CA LEU A 73 3.88 8.01 0.25
C LEU A 73 4.50 7.18 -0.87
N ASN A 74 3.74 6.26 -1.46
CA ASN A 74 4.20 5.49 -2.62
C ASN A 74 3.00 5.03 -3.46
N MET A 75 3.27 4.40 -4.60
CA MET A 75 2.23 3.83 -5.46
C MET A 75 1.41 2.76 -4.75
N LEU A 76 0.15 2.59 -5.19
CA LEU A 76 -0.77 1.59 -4.65
C LEU A 76 -0.24 0.15 -4.73
N LYS A 77 0.60 -0.19 -5.72
CA LYS A 77 1.26 -1.51 -5.79
C LYS A 77 2.12 -1.84 -4.55
N MET A 78 2.47 -0.83 -3.74
CA MET A 78 3.22 -0.98 -2.49
C MET A 78 2.34 -1.18 -1.26
N GLU A 79 1.03 -1.38 -1.44
CA GLU A 79 0.11 -1.78 -0.39
C GLU A 79 0.56 -3.09 0.27
N GLN A 80 0.39 -3.18 1.57
CA GLN A 80 0.69 -4.41 2.29
C GLN A 80 -0.29 -5.51 1.89
N GLN A 81 0.22 -6.58 1.32
CA GLN A 81 -0.56 -7.79 1.05
C GLN A 81 -0.68 -8.62 2.31
N ILE A 82 -1.91 -9.01 2.66
CA ILE A 82 -2.22 -9.81 3.83
C ILE A 82 -2.86 -11.11 3.35
N ASP A 83 -2.18 -12.23 3.63
CA ASP A 83 -2.73 -13.56 3.41
C ASP A 83 -3.58 -13.94 4.63
N ALA A 84 -4.89 -13.84 4.49
CA ALA A 84 -5.85 -14.10 5.55
C ALA A 84 -6.74 -15.31 5.21
N LEU A 85 -7.31 -15.95 6.23
CA LEU A 85 -8.25 -17.05 6.05
C LEU A 85 -9.50 -16.66 5.23
N SER A 86 -9.85 -15.38 5.22
CA SER A 86 -10.93 -14.81 4.39
C SER A 86 -10.54 -14.56 2.93
N GLY A 87 -9.32 -14.89 2.54
CA GLY A 87 -8.71 -14.59 1.24
C GLY A 87 -7.72 -13.44 1.30
N PRO A 88 -6.97 -13.20 0.20
CA PRO A 88 -6.00 -12.13 0.11
C PRO A 88 -6.67 -10.76 0.33
N GLN A 89 -6.03 -9.93 1.12
CA GLN A 89 -6.47 -8.55 1.40
C GLN A 89 -5.29 -7.61 1.19
N SER A 90 -5.55 -6.38 0.76
CA SER A 90 -4.56 -5.33 0.71
C SER A 90 -4.84 -4.25 1.75
N LYS A 91 -3.78 -3.64 2.26
CA LYS A 91 -3.86 -2.57 3.24
C LYS A 91 -3.06 -1.38 2.75
N ARG A 92 -3.76 -0.31 2.39
CA ARG A 92 -3.20 0.93 1.86
C ARG A 92 -2.50 1.79 2.92
N TYR A 93 -3.05 1.86 4.12
CA TYR A 93 -2.49 2.57 5.26
C TYR A 93 -1.82 1.60 6.22
N MET A 94 -0.52 1.74 6.40
CA MET A 94 0.31 0.90 7.25
C MET A 94 0.88 1.75 8.38
N HIS A 95 0.55 1.43 9.64
CA HIS A 95 1.06 2.15 10.80
C HIS A 95 2.03 1.28 11.60
N ASN A 96 3.29 1.63 11.59
CA ASN A 96 4.34 1.04 12.42
C ASN A 96 4.53 1.91 13.67
N TYR A 97 4.47 1.30 14.84
CA TYR A 97 4.75 1.95 16.12
C TYR A 97 6.01 1.33 16.72
N GLU A 98 6.93 2.17 17.12
CA GLU A 98 8.23 1.77 17.66
C GLU A 98 8.41 2.40 19.05
N MET A 99 8.75 1.55 20.04
CA MET A 99 8.99 1.97 21.41
C MET A 99 10.31 1.37 21.90
N PRO A 100 11.45 1.94 21.46
CA PRO A 100 12.76 1.45 21.86
C PRO A 100 12.99 1.68 23.34
N PRO A 101 13.82 0.86 24.01
CA PRO A 101 14.04 0.93 25.45
C PRO A 101 14.47 2.30 25.95
N TYR A 102 15.22 3.06 25.17
CA TYR A 102 15.66 4.41 25.56
C TYR A 102 14.48 5.36 25.78
N SER A 103 13.32 5.14 25.14
CA SER A 103 12.14 6.00 25.30
C SER A 103 11.61 6.04 26.74
N THR A 104 11.85 4.97 27.51
CA THR A 104 11.54 4.88 28.95
C THR A 104 12.75 5.08 29.85
N GLY A 105 13.92 5.39 29.27
CA GLY A 105 15.19 5.52 29.99
C GLY A 105 15.79 4.18 30.41
N GLU A 106 15.35 3.09 29.81
CA GLU A 106 15.79 1.73 30.12
C GLU A 106 16.81 1.20 29.12
N THR A 107 17.58 0.19 29.53
CA THR A 107 18.39 -0.62 28.63
C THR A 107 17.61 -1.85 28.21
N GLY A 108 17.73 -2.25 26.96
CA GLY A 108 16.99 -3.43 26.49
C GLY A 108 17.41 -3.87 25.10
N ARG A 109 16.87 -5.01 24.68
CA ARG A 109 17.10 -5.55 23.34
C ARG A 109 16.25 -4.78 22.31
N VAL A 110 16.89 -4.30 21.28
CA VAL A 110 16.24 -3.76 20.08
C VAL A 110 16.11 -4.87 19.04
N GLY A 111 14.98 -4.97 18.37
CA GLY A 111 14.73 -6.02 17.37
C GLY A 111 13.28 -6.05 16.90
N SER A 112 12.71 -7.24 16.73
CA SER A 112 11.32 -7.39 16.28
C SER A 112 10.33 -6.73 17.24
N PRO A 113 9.23 -6.13 16.71
CA PRO A 113 8.22 -5.48 17.52
C PRO A 113 7.60 -6.44 18.55
N LYS A 114 7.42 -5.96 19.76
CA LYS A 114 6.75 -6.67 20.84
C LYS A 114 5.23 -6.55 20.72
N ARG A 115 4.47 -7.36 21.45
CA ARG A 115 2.99 -7.32 21.45
C ARG A 115 2.43 -5.92 21.77
N ARG A 116 3.08 -5.17 22.66
CA ARG A 116 2.71 -3.81 23.02
C ARG A 116 2.81 -2.86 21.81
N GLU A 117 3.91 -2.94 21.07
CA GLU A 117 4.14 -2.13 19.88
C GLU A 117 3.12 -2.45 18.78
N ILE A 118 2.83 -3.73 18.56
CA ILE A 118 1.80 -4.17 17.60
C ILE A 118 0.41 -3.65 18.03
N GLY A 119 0.04 -3.77 19.30
CA GLY A 119 -1.26 -3.32 19.82
C GLY A 119 -1.42 -1.79 19.76
N HIS A 120 -0.37 -1.04 20.11
CA HIS A 120 -0.37 0.42 20.03
C HIS A 120 -0.45 0.91 18.59
N GLY A 121 0.31 0.31 17.67
CA GLY A 121 0.25 0.60 16.25
C GLY A 121 -1.14 0.34 15.65
N ALA A 122 -1.75 -0.80 15.99
CA ALA A 122 -3.08 -1.16 15.53
C ALA A 122 -4.17 -0.19 16.05
N LEU A 123 -4.04 0.30 17.28
CA LEU A 123 -4.97 1.30 17.84
C LEU A 123 -4.84 2.65 17.12
N ALA A 124 -3.61 3.11 16.91
CA ALA A 124 -3.34 4.36 16.19
C ALA A 124 -3.78 4.28 14.73
N GLU A 125 -3.58 3.14 14.07
CA GLU A 125 -4.08 2.89 12.73
C GLU A 125 -5.61 2.99 12.66
N LYS A 126 -6.32 2.30 13.55
CA LYS A 126 -7.79 2.36 13.62
C LYS A 126 -8.30 3.78 13.85
N ALA A 127 -7.57 4.59 14.60
CA ALA A 127 -7.94 5.97 14.88
C ALA A 127 -7.93 6.86 13.62
N LEU A 128 -7.03 6.59 12.67
CA LEU A 128 -6.77 7.43 11.51
C LEU A 128 -7.47 6.95 10.23
N VAL A 129 -7.67 5.64 10.06
CA VAL A 129 -8.32 5.06 8.86
C VAL A 129 -9.64 5.75 8.48
N PRO A 130 -10.58 6.08 9.41
CA PRO A 130 -11.84 6.71 9.05
C PRO A 130 -11.73 8.11 8.45
N VAL A 131 -10.64 8.82 8.71
CA VAL A 131 -10.41 10.18 8.24
C VAL A 131 -9.51 10.28 7.02
N LEU A 132 -8.95 9.16 6.55
CA LEU A 132 -8.17 9.15 5.32
C LEU A 132 -9.04 9.47 4.10
N PRO A 133 -8.48 10.13 3.07
CA PRO A 133 -9.15 10.31 1.78
C PRO A 133 -9.42 8.96 1.11
N SER A 134 -10.35 8.95 0.16
CA SER A 134 -10.61 7.75 -0.64
C SER A 134 -9.40 7.42 -1.55
N ARG A 135 -9.43 6.24 -2.17
CA ARG A 135 -8.37 5.80 -3.09
C ARG A 135 -8.33 6.64 -4.36
N GLU A 136 -9.50 7.08 -4.80
CA GLU A 136 -9.68 7.91 -5.98
C GLU A 136 -9.21 9.36 -5.74
N GLU A 137 -9.48 9.88 -4.53
CA GLU A 137 -9.06 11.24 -4.16
C GLU A 137 -7.56 11.35 -3.90
N PHE A 138 -6.94 10.28 -3.37
CA PHE A 138 -5.53 10.26 -3.03
C PHE A 138 -4.93 8.87 -3.28
N PRO A 139 -4.48 8.58 -4.51
CA PRO A 139 -4.09 7.24 -4.97
C PRO A 139 -2.70 6.80 -4.48
N TYR A 140 -2.44 6.93 -3.20
CA TYR A 140 -1.16 6.56 -2.58
C TYR A 140 -1.32 5.45 -1.55
N ALA A 141 -0.38 4.53 -1.53
CA ALA A 141 -0.08 3.72 -0.36
C ALA A 141 0.66 4.60 0.66
N ILE A 142 0.20 4.57 1.91
CA ILE A 142 0.69 5.46 2.98
C ILE A 142 1.35 4.61 4.05
N ARG A 143 2.63 4.81 4.30
CA ARG A 143 3.33 4.22 5.44
C ARG A 143 3.58 5.28 6.49
N GLN A 144 3.05 5.06 7.67
CA GLN A 144 3.25 5.87 8.87
C GLN A 144 4.17 5.13 9.83
N VAL A 145 5.20 5.81 10.32
CA VAL A 145 6.05 5.34 11.41
C VAL A 145 5.90 6.31 12.56
N SER A 146 5.63 5.79 13.76
CA SER A 146 5.58 6.55 15.00
C SER A 146 6.64 6.00 15.95
N GLU A 147 7.70 6.76 16.17
CA GLU A 147 8.79 6.40 17.08
C GLU A 147 8.68 7.17 18.38
N ALA A 148 8.62 6.46 19.51
CA ALA A 148 8.64 7.06 20.82
C ALA A 148 10.06 7.50 21.18
N ILE A 149 10.29 8.81 21.24
CA ILE A 149 11.54 9.41 21.69
C ILE A 149 11.59 9.48 23.22
N GLY A 150 10.45 9.82 23.83
CA GLY A 150 10.22 9.79 25.28
C GLY A 150 8.84 9.23 25.60
N SER A 151 8.70 8.49 26.69
CA SER A 151 7.45 7.83 27.05
C SER A 151 7.23 7.85 28.56
N ASN A 152 6.19 8.55 29.00
CA ASN A 152 5.66 8.52 30.36
C ASN A 152 4.13 8.56 30.34
N GLY A 153 3.51 7.42 30.01
CA GLY A 153 2.05 7.27 29.88
C GLY A 153 1.47 7.83 28.57
N SER A 154 0.41 7.16 28.10
CA SER A 154 -0.39 7.57 26.93
C SER A 154 0.39 7.76 25.61
N THR A 155 1.44 6.97 25.42
CA THR A 155 2.35 7.07 24.26
C THR A 155 1.63 6.74 22.95
N SER A 156 0.73 5.75 22.95
CA SER A 156 -0.07 5.38 21.77
C SER A 156 -1.00 6.52 21.31
N MET A 157 -1.53 7.30 22.25
CA MET A 157 -2.38 8.46 21.92
C MET A 157 -1.53 9.65 21.43
N GLY A 158 -0.30 9.77 21.91
CA GLY A 158 0.68 10.69 21.35
C GLY A 158 1.03 10.35 19.90
N SER A 159 1.11 9.05 19.55
CA SER A 159 1.34 8.64 18.16
C SER A 159 0.18 8.95 17.22
N VAL A 160 -1.07 8.94 17.70
CA VAL A 160 -2.21 9.44 16.91
C VAL A 160 -2.03 10.91 16.53
N CYS A 161 -1.64 11.74 17.51
CA CYS A 161 -1.43 13.17 17.30
C CYS A 161 -0.25 13.45 16.34
N ALA A 162 0.90 12.81 16.58
CA ALA A 162 2.07 12.92 15.71
C ALA A 162 1.78 12.46 14.27
N SER A 163 0.98 11.39 14.11
CA SER A 163 0.59 10.89 12.81
C SER A 163 -0.37 11.81 12.08
N THR A 164 -1.34 12.41 12.77
CA THR A 164 -2.20 13.45 12.19
C THR A 164 -1.36 14.59 11.62
N LEU A 165 -0.41 15.11 12.41
CA LEU A 165 0.49 16.18 11.99
C LEU A 165 1.35 15.79 10.80
N SER A 166 1.98 14.61 10.84
CA SER A 166 2.88 14.15 9.76
C SER A 166 2.14 13.79 8.48
N LEU A 167 0.89 13.31 8.56
CA LEU A 167 0.03 13.10 7.39
C LEU A 167 -0.34 14.42 6.72
N LEU A 168 -0.74 15.43 7.50
CA LEU A 168 -1.02 16.78 6.99
C LEU A 168 0.24 17.41 6.39
N ALA A 169 1.40 17.27 7.04
CA ALA A 169 2.70 17.74 6.52
C ALA A 169 3.11 17.03 5.21
N ALA A 170 2.68 15.77 5.01
CA ALA A 170 2.88 15.05 3.76
C ALA A 170 1.92 15.45 2.62
N GLY A 171 0.98 16.34 2.88
CA GLY A 171 -0.04 16.76 1.92
C GLY A 171 -1.24 15.80 1.81
N VAL A 172 -1.42 14.90 2.77
CA VAL A 172 -2.58 14.00 2.79
C VAL A 172 -3.84 14.77 3.17
N PRO A 173 -4.87 14.84 2.30
CA PRO A 173 -6.10 15.59 2.57
C PRO A 173 -7.00 14.80 3.53
N LEU A 174 -6.68 14.85 4.84
CA LEU A 174 -7.51 14.23 5.87
C LEU A 174 -8.90 14.89 5.91
N LYS A 175 -9.96 14.09 6.10
CA LYS A 175 -11.33 14.57 6.27
C LYS A 175 -11.48 15.46 7.49
N ALA A 176 -10.74 15.17 8.56
CA ALA A 176 -10.62 15.95 9.76
C ALA A 176 -9.37 15.52 10.56
N PRO A 177 -8.74 16.43 11.34
CA PRO A 177 -7.67 16.05 12.24
C PRO A 177 -8.18 15.18 13.39
N VAL A 178 -7.32 14.28 13.86
CA VAL A 178 -7.61 13.35 14.97
C VAL A 178 -6.64 13.58 16.11
N ALA A 179 -7.16 13.74 17.33
CA ALA A 179 -6.38 13.77 18.55
C ALA A 179 -6.68 12.55 19.43
N GLY A 180 -5.72 12.16 20.26
CA GLY A 180 -5.84 11.05 21.19
C GLY A 180 -5.45 11.44 22.60
N ILE A 181 -6.18 10.89 23.60
CA ILE A 181 -5.93 11.09 25.04
C ILE A 181 -6.15 9.78 25.79
N ALA A 182 -5.44 9.58 26.90
CA ALA A 182 -5.71 8.50 27.84
C ALA A 182 -6.27 9.06 29.15
N MET A 183 -7.38 8.47 29.56
CA MET A 183 -8.11 8.75 30.78
C MET A 183 -7.82 7.66 31.80
N GLY A 184 -7.73 8.01 33.07
CA GLY A 184 -7.61 7.08 34.16
C GLY A 184 -8.82 7.09 35.08
N LEU A 185 -8.86 6.14 35.98
CA LEU A 185 -9.84 6.05 37.06
C LEU A 185 -9.16 5.60 38.34
N VAL A 186 -9.47 6.26 39.42
CA VAL A 186 -9.14 5.81 40.77
C VAL A 186 -10.44 5.74 41.57
N SER A 187 -10.71 4.61 42.21
CA SER A 187 -11.88 4.40 43.04
C SER A 187 -11.50 3.90 44.43
N GLY A 188 -12.34 4.11 45.43
CA GLY A 188 -12.10 3.64 46.76
C GLY A 188 -13.09 4.17 47.78
N ASP A 189 -13.01 3.65 49.00
CA ASP A 189 -13.87 4.04 50.10
C ASP A 189 -13.26 5.20 50.88
N VAL A 190 -13.97 6.30 50.95
CA VAL A 190 -13.62 7.49 51.75
C VAL A 190 -14.82 7.82 52.62
N ASP A 191 -14.62 7.88 53.93
CA ASP A 191 -15.66 8.19 54.92
C ASP A 191 -16.92 7.30 54.78
N GLY A 192 -16.73 5.99 54.44
CA GLY A 192 -17.82 5.04 54.27
C GLY A 192 -18.61 5.16 52.99
N LYS A 193 -18.16 6.00 52.02
CA LYS A 193 -18.72 6.10 50.68
C LYS A 193 -17.72 5.66 49.63
N HIS A 194 -18.17 4.85 48.70
CA HIS A 194 -17.36 4.48 47.54
C HIS A 194 -17.39 5.64 46.54
N ILE A 195 -16.22 6.18 46.19
CA ILE A 195 -16.06 7.31 45.27
C ILE A 195 -15.20 6.92 44.09
N PHE A 196 -15.42 7.61 42.98
CA PHE A 196 -14.70 7.46 41.72
C PHE A 196 -14.14 8.82 41.32
N LYS A 197 -12.86 8.84 40.90
CA LYS A 197 -12.20 10.04 40.34
C LYS A 197 -11.62 9.70 38.99
N THR A 198 -12.09 10.38 37.94
CA THR A 198 -11.55 10.28 36.58
C THR A 198 -10.38 11.23 36.40
N LEU A 199 -9.33 10.78 35.73
CA LEU A 199 -8.09 11.52 35.50
C LEU A 199 -7.88 11.73 34.01
N THR A 200 -7.53 12.95 33.61
CA THR A 200 -7.13 13.28 32.24
C THR A 200 -5.62 13.14 32.07
N ASP A 201 -5.16 12.63 30.94
CA ASP A 201 -3.74 12.55 30.59
C ASP A 201 -2.89 11.85 31.66
N ILE A 202 -3.14 10.56 31.85
CA ILE A 202 -2.47 9.76 32.90
C ILE A 202 -0.99 9.52 32.60
N LEU A 203 -0.21 9.54 33.67
CA LEU A 203 1.18 9.09 33.71
C LEU A 203 1.26 7.56 33.76
N GLY A 204 2.42 6.99 33.41
CA GLY A 204 2.65 5.55 33.55
C GLY A 204 2.44 5.01 34.96
N ALA A 205 2.82 5.78 36.00
CA ALA A 205 2.58 5.42 37.39
C ALA A 205 1.08 5.48 37.76
N GLU A 206 0.31 6.40 37.18
CA GLU A 206 -1.14 6.49 37.40
C GLU A 206 -1.90 5.39 36.70
N ASP A 207 -1.45 4.92 35.51
CA ASP A 207 -1.93 3.70 34.88
C ASP A 207 -1.67 2.48 35.79
N ALA A 208 -0.43 2.32 36.26
CA ALA A 208 -0.06 1.19 37.14
C ALA A 208 -0.86 1.17 38.46
N PHE A 209 -1.09 2.32 39.09
CA PHE A 209 -1.76 2.43 40.38
C PHE A 209 -3.28 2.63 40.28
N GLY A 210 -3.78 3.04 39.12
CA GLY A 210 -5.20 3.27 38.85
C GLY A 210 -5.99 1.99 38.59
N ASP A 211 -7.28 2.15 38.35
CA ASP A 211 -8.26 1.09 38.14
C ASP A 211 -8.67 0.95 36.67
N MET A 212 -8.37 1.96 35.84
CA MET A 212 -8.73 2.00 34.42
C MET A 212 -7.67 2.76 33.63
N ASP A 213 -7.32 2.27 32.44
CA ASP A 213 -6.68 2.98 31.33
C ASP A 213 -7.68 3.02 30.17
N PHE A 214 -8.20 4.23 29.87
CA PHE A 214 -9.20 4.41 28.83
C PHE A 214 -8.70 5.36 27.77
N LYS A 215 -8.27 4.81 26.64
CA LYS A 215 -7.73 5.54 25.50
C LYS A 215 -8.84 5.91 24.55
N VAL A 216 -8.94 7.18 24.21
CA VAL A 216 -9.98 7.71 23.32
C VAL A 216 -9.32 8.58 22.26
N ALA A 217 -9.51 8.22 21.00
CA ALA A 217 -9.09 9.01 19.85
C ALA A 217 -10.30 9.43 19.02
N GLY A 218 -10.22 10.61 18.39
CA GLY A 218 -11.30 11.09 17.53
C GLY A 218 -11.08 12.51 17.03
N THR A 219 -11.98 12.93 16.18
CA THR A 219 -12.11 14.28 15.66
C THR A 219 -12.81 15.19 16.70
N SER A 220 -13.11 16.41 16.35
CA SER A 220 -13.96 17.30 17.16
C SER A 220 -15.38 16.73 17.36
N GLU A 221 -15.90 15.96 16.40
CA GLU A 221 -17.29 15.48 16.38
C GLU A 221 -17.41 14.00 16.75
N PHE A 222 -16.53 13.13 16.25
CA PHE A 222 -16.65 11.67 16.34
C PHE A 222 -15.46 11.03 17.06
N ILE A 223 -15.75 9.92 17.75
CA ILE A 223 -14.72 9.01 18.24
C ILE A 223 -14.38 8.03 17.12
N THR A 224 -13.09 7.96 16.76
CA THR A 224 -12.60 7.07 15.69
C THR A 224 -11.99 5.79 16.23
N ALA A 225 -11.44 5.81 17.46
CA ALA A 225 -10.98 4.61 18.14
C ALA A 225 -11.05 4.78 19.66
N LEU A 226 -11.26 3.65 20.35
CA LEU A 226 -11.18 3.57 21.80
C LEU A 226 -10.62 2.22 22.23
N GLN A 227 -9.96 2.21 23.40
CA GLN A 227 -9.51 1.02 24.11
C GLN A 227 -9.77 1.23 25.60
N LEU A 228 -10.45 0.28 26.22
CA LEU A 228 -10.73 0.27 27.66
C LEU A 228 -10.04 -0.93 28.30
N ASP A 229 -9.11 -0.67 29.20
CA ASP A 229 -8.50 -1.67 30.09
C ASP A 229 -8.90 -1.35 31.54
N THR A 230 -9.51 -2.29 32.23
CA THR A 230 -9.96 -2.10 33.61
C THR A 230 -9.51 -3.24 34.52
N LYS A 231 -9.17 -2.89 35.75
CA LYS A 231 -8.83 -3.83 36.83
C LYS A 231 -10.03 -4.13 37.73
N LEU A 232 -11.18 -3.46 37.48
CA LEU A 232 -12.43 -3.65 38.19
C LEU A 232 -13.32 -4.68 37.48
N ASP A 233 -14.18 -5.37 38.21
CA ASP A 233 -15.18 -6.30 37.63
C ASP A 233 -16.24 -5.57 36.77
N GLY A 234 -16.37 -4.26 36.94
CA GLY A 234 -17.25 -3.38 36.15
C GLY A 234 -17.09 -1.93 36.55
N ILE A 235 -17.41 -1.02 35.62
CA ILE A 235 -17.40 0.43 35.85
C ILE A 235 -18.83 0.94 35.62
N PRO A 236 -19.42 1.74 36.53
CA PRO A 236 -20.72 2.36 36.34
C PRO A 236 -20.79 3.16 35.04
N ALA A 237 -21.93 3.12 34.35
CA ALA A 237 -22.09 3.76 33.05
C ALA A 237 -21.95 5.29 33.09
N ASP A 238 -22.37 5.90 34.19
CA ASP A 238 -22.23 7.34 34.46
C ASP A 238 -20.77 7.77 34.60
N ILE A 239 -19.92 6.93 35.21
CA ILE A 239 -18.48 7.16 35.33
C ILE A 239 -17.80 7.07 33.93
N LEU A 240 -18.18 6.08 33.12
CA LEU A 240 -17.68 5.99 31.75
C LEU A 240 -18.12 7.18 30.89
N ALA A 241 -19.38 7.63 31.06
CA ALA A 241 -19.90 8.79 30.35
C ALA A 241 -19.14 10.08 30.77
N ALA A 242 -18.86 10.23 32.08
CA ALA A 242 -18.04 11.34 32.59
C ALA A 242 -16.61 11.31 32.02
N ALA A 243 -15.99 10.12 31.96
CA ALA A 243 -14.65 9.95 31.38
C ALA A 243 -14.65 10.29 29.86
N LEU A 244 -15.68 9.90 29.11
CA LEU A 244 -15.81 10.25 27.69
C LEU A 244 -16.00 11.75 27.47
N GLN A 245 -16.82 12.42 28.30
CA GLN A 245 -17.00 13.86 28.23
C GLN A 245 -15.68 14.59 28.54
N GLN A 246 -14.97 14.19 29.57
CA GLN A 246 -13.67 14.73 29.94
C GLN A 246 -12.61 14.47 28.85
N ALA A 247 -12.63 13.30 28.20
CA ALA A 247 -11.79 12.99 27.06
C ALA A 247 -12.12 13.86 25.83
N LYS A 248 -13.39 14.25 25.63
CA LYS A 248 -13.79 15.17 24.57
C LYS A 248 -13.18 16.56 24.79
N GLU A 249 -13.26 17.08 26.00
CA GLU A 249 -12.68 18.37 26.38
C GLU A 249 -11.16 18.37 26.17
N ALA A 250 -10.47 17.34 26.64
CA ALA A 250 -9.04 17.18 26.47
C ALA A 250 -8.62 17.09 24.99
N ARG A 251 -9.36 16.35 24.17
CA ARG A 251 -9.08 16.26 22.73
C ARG A 251 -9.31 17.59 22.02
N ALA A 252 -10.31 18.37 22.43
CA ALA A 252 -10.52 19.70 21.87
C ALA A 252 -9.28 20.59 22.06
N THR A 253 -8.71 20.63 23.26
CA THR A 253 -7.47 21.37 23.56
C THR A 253 -6.28 20.88 22.72
N ILE A 254 -6.14 19.55 22.55
CA ILE A 254 -5.06 18.98 21.72
C ILE A 254 -5.27 19.33 20.24
N LEU A 255 -6.50 19.27 19.73
CA LEU A 255 -6.84 19.65 18.36
C LEU A 255 -6.55 21.11 18.07
N GLU A 256 -6.75 22.01 19.03
CA GLU A 256 -6.37 23.42 18.91
C GLU A 256 -4.86 23.57 18.68
N VAL A 257 -4.02 22.86 19.45
CA VAL A 257 -2.55 22.88 19.26
C VAL A 257 -2.14 22.29 17.91
N ILE A 258 -2.81 21.22 17.47
CA ILE A 258 -2.58 20.63 16.14
C ILE A 258 -2.92 21.64 15.04
N ASN A 259 -4.10 22.27 15.12
CA ASN A 259 -4.57 23.24 14.12
C ASN A 259 -3.75 24.54 14.11
N GLU A 260 -3.22 24.98 15.26
CA GLU A 260 -2.30 26.11 15.32
C GLU A 260 -0.95 25.79 14.64
N CYS A 261 -0.49 24.53 14.73
CA CYS A 261 0.73 24.10 14.09
C CYS A 261 0.55 23.92 12.58
N ILE A 262 -0.54 23.27 12.16
CA ILE A 262 -0.88 23.02 10.76
C ILE A 262 -2.41 22.98 10.60
N ASP A 263 -2.95 23.88 9.81
CA ASP A 263 -4.40 24.10 9.66
C ASP A 263 -5.03 23.31 8.48
N GLY A 264 -4.21 22.58 7.71
CA GLY A 264 -4.65 21.77 6.59
C GLY A 264 -3.50 21.01 5.96
N PRO A 265 -3.75 20.27 4.87
CA PRO A 265 -2.71 19.56 4.16
C PRO A 265 -1.70 20.54 3.54
N ALA A 266 -0.42 20.30 3.80
CA ALA A 266 0.68 21.06 3.19
C ALA A 266 0.84 20.68 1.69
N GLU A 267 1.66 21.43 0.97
CA GLU A 267 2.13 20.98 -0.33
C GLU A 267 2.95 19.69 -0.18
N MET A 268 2.71 18.75 -1.09
CA MET A 268 3.48 17.49 -1.09
C MET A 268 4.97 17.78 -1.29
N SER A 269 5.79 17.06 -0.54
CA SER A 269 7.26 17.10 -0.68
C SER A 269 7.68 16.85 -2.12
N GLU A 270 8.75 17.50 -2.58
CA GLU A 270 9.39 17.25 -3.87
C GLU A 270 9.92 15.80 -4.00
N PHE A 271 10.21 15.16 -2.87
CA PHE A 271 10.64 13.75 -2.83
C PHE A 271 9.48 12.76 -2.89
N ALA A 272 8.23 13.22 -2.71
CA ALA A 272 7.08 12.36 -2.83
C ALA A 272 6.79 12.08 -4.32
N PRO A 273 6.57 10.81 -4.71
CA PRO A 273 6.25 10.49 -6.09
C PRO A 273 4.97 11.20 -6.52
N ARG A 274 4.97 11.79 -7.71
CA ARG A 274 3.77 12.38 -8.32
C ARG A 274 3.03 11.30 -9.08
N ILE A 275 1.77 11.06 -8.75
CA ILE A 275 0.94 10.05 -9.40
C ILE A 275 -0.09 10.76 -10.29
N ILE A 276 -0.06 10.39 -11.58
CA ILE A 276 -1.08 10.78 -12.56
C ILE A 276 -1.97 9.57 -12.79
N THR A 277 -3.28 9.76 -12.73
CA THR A 277 -4.26 8.73 -13.04
C THR A 277 -4.84 8.96 -14.42
N THR A 278 -4.87 7.93 -15.26
CA THR A 278 -5.58 7.90 -16.55
C THR A 278 -6.37 6.61 -16.65
N THR A 279 -7.24 6.50 -17.67
CA THR A 279 -8.05 5.30 -17.89
C THR A 279 -7.83 4.76 -19.29
N VAL A 280 -7.73 3.46 -19.42
CA VAL A 280 -7.59 2.73 -20.67
C VAL A 280 -8.80 1.80 -20.81
N PRO A 281 -9.42 1.69 -22.00
CA PRO A 281 -10.47 0.69 -22.24
C PRO A 281 -9.97 -0.70 -21.87
N VAL A 282 -10.79 -1.49 -21.15
CA VAL A 282 -10.41 -2.82 -20.66
C VAL A 282 -9.91 -3.73 -21.80
N GLU A 283 -10.49 -3.59 -22.99
CA GLU A 283 -10.08 -4.31 -24.21
C GLU A 283 -8.65 -3.99 -24.66
N LYS A 284 -8.15 -2.80 -24.31
CA LYS A 284 -6.83 -2.28 -24.69
C LYS A 284 -5.74 -2.51 -23.65
N ILE A 285 -6.09 -2.97 -22.45
CA ILE A 285 -5.12 -3.28 -21.39
C ILE A 285 -4.04 -4.24 -21.91
N GLY A 286 -4.46 -5.29 -22.64
CA GLY A 286 -3.53 -6.27 -23.22
C GLY A 286 -2.53 -5.67 -24.23
N GLU A 287 -2.93 -4.64 -24.97
CA GLU A 287 -2.06 -3.94 -25.93
C GLU A 287 -1.04 -3.04 -25.21
N VAL A 288 -1.48 -2.34 -24.17
CA VAL A 288 -0.60 -1.48 -23.34
C VAL A 288 0.42 -2.32 -22.56
N ILE A 289 0.01 -3.45 -22.00
CA ILE A 289 0.92 -4.37 -21.28
C ILE A 289 1.88 -5.05 -22.29
N GLY A 290 1.36 -5.45 -23.45
CA GLY A 290 2.10 -6.17 -24.48
C GLY A 290 2.46 -7.61 -24.10
N PRO A 291 3.00 -8.41 -25.05
CA PRO A 291 3.37 -9.81 -24.79
C PRO A 291 4.38 -9.94 -23.65
N LYS A 292 4.01 -10.66 -22.57
CA LYS A 292 4.83 -10.86 -21.37
C LYS A 292 5.27 -9.54 -20.69
N GLY A 293 4.48 -8.48 -20.80
CA GLY A 293 4.79 -7.19 -20.20
C GLY A 293 5.85 -6.36 -20.97
N LYS A 294 6.21 -6.75 -22.20
CA LYS A 294 7.31 -6.11 -22.93
C LYS A 294 7.05 -4.63 -23.21
N MET A 295 5.79 -4.28 -23.59
CA MET A 295 5.46 -2.91 -23.94
C MET A 295 5.49 -2.00 -22.71
N ILE A 296 4.83 -2.38 -21.63
CA ILE A 296 4.81 -1.59 -20.41
C ILE A 296 6.21 -1.40 -19.81
N ASN A 297 7.06 -2.45 -19.84
CA ASN A 297 8.44 -2.35 -19.37
C ASN A 297 9.26 -1.40 -20.25
N GLN A 298 9.05 -1.42 -21.58
CA GLN A 298 9.71 -0.48 -22.49
C GLN A 298 9.30 0.96 -22.21
N ILE A 299 8.01 1.22 -21.98
CA ILE A 299 7.53 2.56 -21.62
C ILE A 299 8.16 3.04 -20.32
N GLN A 300 8.26 2.15 -19.31
CA GLN A 300 8.89 2.48 -18.03
C GLN A 300 10.40 2.77 -18.19
N GLU A 301 11.12 1.99 -19.00
CA GLU A 301 12.54 2.21 -19.29
C GLU A 301 12.78 3.52 -20.06
N ASP A 302 11.95 3.81 -21.07
CA ASP A 302 12.12 4.99 -21.94
C ASP A 302 11.76 6.30 -21.23
N THR A 303 10.84 6.26 -20.29
CA THR A 303 10.34 7.46 -19.59
C THR A 303 10.92 7.63 -18.19
N GLY A 304 11.36 6.55 -17.55
CA GLY A 304 11.74 6.54 -16.14
C GLY A 304 10.55 6.58 -15.18
N ALA A 305 9.31 6.45 -15.71
CA ALA A 305 8.11 6.40 -14.88
C ALA A 305 7.79 4.97 -14.45
N GLU A 306 7.16 4.80 -13.29
CA GLU A 306 6.57 3.54 -12.86
C GLU A 306 5.09 3.50 -13.21
N ILE A 307 4.60 2.38 -13.77
CA ILE A 307 3.23 2.23 -14.24
C ILE A 307 2.58 1.05 -13.53
N ALA A 308 1.35 1.24 -13.06
CA ALA A 308 0.48 0.18 -12.55
C ALA A 308 -0.88 0.27 -13.25
N ILE A 309 -1.40 -0.87 -13.71
CA ILE A 309 -2.70 -0.96 -14.41
C ILE A 309 -3.58 -1.89 -13.58
N GLU A 310 -4.80 -1.45 -13.30
CA GLU A 310 -5.82 -2.26 -12.63
C GLU A 310 -6.73 -2.96 -13.67
N ASP A 311 -7.43 -4.00 -13.24
CA ASP A 311 -8.29 -4.81 -14.10
C ASP A 311 -9.48 -4.03 -14.68
N ASP A 312 -9.87 -2.92 -14.05
CA ASP A 312 -10.93 -2.02 -14.50
C ASP A 312 -10.47 -1.00 -15.57
N GLY A 313 -9.17 -1.00 -15.90
CA GLY A 313 -8.57 -0.08 -16.87
C GLY A 313 -8.01 1.19 -16.26
N THR A 314 -8.05 1.36 -14.94
CA THR A 314 -7.40 2.49 -14.26
C THR A 314 -5.88 2.33 -14.32
N VAL A 315 -5.17 3.35 -14.76
CA VAL A 315 -3.71 3.38 -14.88
C VAL A 315 -3.14 4.44 -13.97
N PHE A 316 -2.27 4.02 -13.06
CA PHE A 316 -1.50 4.90 -12.18
C PHE A 316 -0.08 5.02 -12.73
N ILE A 317 0.36 6.24 -12.98
CA ILE A 317 1.69 6.56 -13.52
C ILE A 317 2.39 7.42 -12.49
N SER A 318 3.53 6.96 -11.98
CA SER A 318 4.31 7.63 -10.95
C SER A 318 5.70 7.97 -11.43
N SER A 319 6.19 9.16 -11.06
CA SER A 319 7.58 9.57 -11.30
C SER A 319 8.06 10.56 -10.24
N GLU A 320 9.36 10.66 -10.05
CA GLU A 320 10.00 11.68 -9.18
C GLU A 320 9.89 13.10 -9.76
N GLY A 321 9.48 13.26 -11.00
CA GLY A 321 9.24 14.55 -11.64
C GLY A 321 8.05 14.43 -12.59
N GLY A 322 7.12 15.37 -12.60
CA GLY A 322 5.88 15.31 -13.37
C GLY A 322 6.06 15.03 -14.86
N GLU A 323 7.19 15.47 -15.48
CA GLU A 323 7.45 15.33 -16.91
C GLU A 323 7.52 13.86 -17.39
N ALA A 324 8.14 12.98 -16.61
CA ALA A 324 8.25 11.57 -16.98
C ALA A 324 6.88 10.88 -16.97
N ALA A 325 6.03 11.20 -15.98
CA ALA A 325 4.67 10.68 -15.91
C ALA A 325 3.79 11.19 -17.07
N GLU A 326 3.92 12.45 -17.46
CA GLU A 326 3.18 13.03 -18.60
C GLU A 326 3.60 12.37 -19.93
N LYS A 327 4.92 12.12 -20.12
CA LYS A 327 5.42 11.39 -21.30
C LYS A 327 4.86 9.96 -21.35
N ALA A 328 4.90 9.25 -20.23
CA ALA A 328 4.36 7.89 -20.14
C ALA A 328 2.86 7.87 -20.42
N LYS A 329 2.10 8.83 -19.87
CA LYS A 329 0.68 9.01 -20.13
C LYS A 329 0.40 9.21 -21.62
N SER A 330 1.14 10.11 -22.27
CA SER A 330 0.98 10.38 -23.69
C SER A 330 1.20 9.13 -24.56
N ILE A 331 2.19 8.30 -24.21
CA ILE A 331 2.45 7.04 -24.91
C ILE A 331 1.30 6.05 -24.68
N ILE A 332 0.84 5.90 -23.45
CA ILE A 332 -0.28 5.01 -23.10
C ILE A 332 -1.55 5.44 -23.80
N ASP A 333 -1.88 6.73 -23.76
CA ASP A 333 -3.05 7.29 -24.43
C ASP A 333 -3.01 7.07 -25.94
N SER A 334 -1.83 7.15 -26.59
CA SER A 334 -1.65 6.89 -28.01
C SER A 334 -1.86 5.40 -28.38
N ILE A 335 -1.55 4.49 -27.47
CA ILE A 335 -1.78 3.04 -27.65
C ILE A 335 -3.26 2.69 -27.41
N ALA A 336 -3.84 3.28 -26.35
CA ALA A 336 -5.23 3.01 -25.95
C ALA A 336 -6.24 3.61 -26.93
N ASN A 337 -5.97 4.83 -27.40
CA ASN A 337 -6.80 5.58 -28.30
C ASN A 337 -5.97 5.99 -29.54
N PRO A 338 -5.63 5.05 -30.43
CA PRO A 338 -4.85 5.37 -31.58
C PRO A 338 -5.63 6.43 -32.43
N HIS A 339 -4.96 7.56 -32.69
CA HIS A 339 -5.51 8.54 -33.60
C HIS A 339 -5.66 7.89 -34.97
N VAL A 340 -6.87 7.83 -35.46
CA VAL A 340 -7.14 7.36 -36.82
C VAL A 340 -6.80 8.54 -37.76
N PRO A 341 -5.75 8.42 -38.57
CA PRO A 341 -5.36 9.49 -39.46
C PRO A 341 -6.50 9.92 -40.41
N GLU A 342 -6.79 11.22 -40.46
CA GLU A 342 -7.81 11.77 -41.34
C GLU A 342 -7.22 12.20 -42.68
N ALA A 343 -8.04 12.20 -43.73
CA ALA A 343 -7.61 12.64 -45.05
C ALA A 343 -7.13 14.10 -45.02
N GLY A 344 -5.94 14.35 -45.53
CA GLY A 344 -5.28 15.65 -45.56
C GLY A 344 -4.23 15.87 -44.46
N GLU A 345 -4.12 14.98 -43.49
CA GLU A 345 -3.06 15.06 -42.48
C GLU A 345 -1.70 14.65 -43.03
N THR A 346 -0.66 15.38 -42.64
CA THR A 346 0.73 15.13 -43.05
C THR A 346 1.53 14.49 -41.94
N TYR A 347 2.27 13.45 -42.27
CA TYR A 347 3.11 12.69 -41.33
C TYR A 347 4.53 12.52 -41.83
N ASN A 348 5.51 12.58 -40.95
CA ASN A 348 6.88 12.11 -41.18
C ASN A 348 6.97 10.63 -40.78
N GLY A 349 6.55 9.74 -41.65
CA GLY A 349 6.44 8.32 -41.39
C GLY A 349 7.73 7.56 -41.66
N LYS A 350 7.92 6.43 -40.99
CA LYS A 350 9.06 5.54 -41.19
C LYS A 350 8.64 4.34 -42.03
N VAL A 351 9.40 4.01 -43.07
CA VAL A 351 9.17 2.83 -43.90
C VAL A 351 9.43 1.57 -43.09
N VAL A 352 8.37 0.77 -42.88
CA VAL A 352 8.44 -0.49 -42.10
C VAL A 352 8.68 -1.67 -43.02
N LYS A 353 8.10 -1.64 -44.25
CA LYS A 353 8.20 -2.76 -45.18
C LYS A 353 8.02 -2.25 -46.62
N THR A 354 8.85 -2.78 -47.53
CA THR A 354 8.70 -2.57 -48.98
C THR A 354 8.04 -3.77 -49.66
N THR A 355 7.29 -3.52 -50.72
CA THR A 355 6.62 -4.54 -51.55
C THR A 355 6.68 -4.13 -53.01
N SER A 356 6.38 -5.04 -53.95
CA SER A 356 6.38 -4.76 -55.39
C SER A 356 5.36 -3.70 -55.83
N PHE A 357 4.35 -3.36 -54.99
CA PHE A 357 3.29 -2.40 -55.30
C PHE A 357 3.35 -1.12 -54.47
N GLY A 358 4.25 -1.02 -53.50
CA GLY A 358 4.39 0.16 -52.65
C GLY A 358 5.17 -0.10 -51.36
N ALA A 359 5.26 0.92 -50.51
CA ALA A 359 5.88 0.86 -49.20
C ALA A 359 4.83 1.03 -48.08
N PHE A 360 4.94 0.26 -47.02
CA PHE A 360 4.20 0.46 -45.78
C PHE A 360 4.97 1.46 -44.93
N VAL A 361 4.32 2.53 -44.57
CA VAL A 361 4.89 3.63 -43.79
C VAL A 361 4.15 3.71 -42.46
N ASN A 362 4.87 3.59 -41.37
CA ASN A 362 4.33 3.77 -40.04
C ASN A 362 4.13 5.25 -39.76
N LEU A 363 2.88 5.63 -39.49
CA LEU A 363 2.46 7.02 -39.24
C LEU A 363 2.46 7.35 -37.74
N THR A 364 1.88 6.45 -36.95
CA THR A 364 1.80 6.53 -35.51
C THR A 364 2.03 5.12 -34.92
N PRO A 365 2.39 4.96 -33.64
CA PRO A 365 2.55 3.65 -33.04
C PRO A 365 1.35 2.74 -33.28
N GLY A 366 1.55 1.66 -34.04
CA GLY A 366 0.50 0.69 -34.40
C GLY A 366 -0.34 1.01 -35.62
N THR A 367 -0.09 2.12 -36.33
CA THR A 367 -0.87 2.51 -37.52
C THR A 367 0.04 2.67 -38.74
N ASP A 368 -0.13 1.77 -39.70
CA ASP A 368 0.63 1.77 -40.96
C ASP A 368 -0.26 2.19 -42.13
N GLY A 369 0.26 3.04 -43.00
CA GLY A 369 -0.38 3.42 -44.27
C GLY A 369 0.37 2.87 -45.46
N LEU A 370 -0.32 2.68 -46.59
CA LEU A 370 0.26 2.22 -47.84
C LEU A 370 0.57 3.41 -48.76
N LEU A 371 1.86 3.63 -49.02
CA LEU A 371 2.34 4.54 -50.07
C LEU A 371 2.53 3.73 -51.37
N HIS A 372 1.62 3.88 -52.30
CA HIS A 372 1.63 3.12 -53.54
C HIS A 372 2.82 3.51 -54.46
N ILE A 373 3.33 2.57 -55.26
CA ILE A 373 4.49 2.79 -56.16
C ILE A 373 4.28 3.96 -57.13
N SER A 374 3.03 4.29 -57.49
CA SER A 374 2.72 5.47 -58.33
C SER A 374 3.07 6.79 -57.62
N GLN A 375 2.92 6.85 -56.31
CA GLN A 375 3.28 8.00 -55.50
C GLN A 375 4.78 8.05 -55.24
N ILE A 376 5.44 6.90 -55.05
CA ILE A 376 6.90 6.79 -54.83
C ILE A 376 7.67 7.30 -56.07
N ARG A 377 7.12 7.16 -57.27
CA ARG A 377 7.72 7.73 -58.49
C ARG A 377 7.89 9.26 -58.44
N ASN A 378 7.05 9.94 -57.70
CA ASN A 378 7.15 11.40 -57.56
C ASN A 378 8.42 11.80 -56.77
N LEU A 379 8.92 10.94 -55.89
CA LEU A 379 10.22 11.13 -55.23
C LEU A 379 11.41 10.96 -56.20
N ALA A 380 11.25 10.18 -57.27
CA ALA A 380 12.24 9.98 -58.32
C ALA A 380 12.01 10.89 -59.54
N ASN A 381 11.49 12.11 -59.34
CA ASN A 381 11.20 13.11 -60.41
C ASN A 381 10.33 12.56 -61.56
N GLY A 382 9.45 11.57 -61.30
CA GLY A 382 8.54 11.00 -62.28
C GLY A 382 9.17 9.90 -63.16
N GLU A 383 10.42 9.52 -62.93
CA GLU A 383 11.06 8.42 -63.64
C GLU A 383 10.42 7.07 -63.35
N ARG A 384 10.47 6.16 -64.32
CA ARG A 384 9.94 4.81 -64.11
C ARG A 384 10.85 4.03 -63.18
N ILE A 385 10.31 3.64 -62.04
CA ILE A 385 10.98 2.78 -61.05
C ILE A 385 10.59 1.32 -61.30
N ASP A 386 11.56 0.41 -61.34
CA ASP A 386 11.33 -1.03 -61.52
C ASP A 386 11.10 -1.74 -60.19
N ALA A 387 11.71 -1.24 -59.08
CA ALA A 387 11.50 -1.72 -57.73
C ALA A 387 11.36 -0.55 -56.73
N VAL A 388 10.56 -0.74 -55.69
CA VAL A 388 10.36 0.26 -54.61
C VAL A 388 11.64 0.52 -53.84
N GLU A 389 12.47 -0.52 -53.67
CA GLU A 389 13.75 -0.50 -52.98
C GLU A 389 14.82 0.39 -53.66
N ASP A 390 14.62 0.76 -54.92
CA ASP A 390 15.50 1.70 -55.65
C ASP A 390 15.37 3.14 -55.12
N VAL A 391 14.22 3.47 -54.50
CA VAL A 391 13.90 4.83 -54.02
C VAL A 391 13.74 4.89 -52.51
N LEU A 392 13.09 3.89 -51.87
CA LEU A 392 12.80 3.84 -50.45
C LEU A 392 13.22 2.48 -49.89
N LYS A 393 13.97 2.49 -48.78
CA LYS A 393 14.41 1.29 -48.04
C LYS A 393 13.69 1.21 -46.72
N GLU A 394 13.61 0.00 -46.16
CA GLU A 394 13.15 -0.20 -44.81
C GLU A 394 14.00 0.61 -43.82
N GLY A 395 13.34 1.42 -42.98
CA GLY A 395 13.97 2.32 -42.05
C GLY A 395 14.09 3.78 -42.48
N ASP A 396 13.85 4.10 -43.78
CA ASP A 396 13.87 5.46 -44.26
C ASP A 396 12.69 6.26 -43.74
N THR A 397 12.87 7.57 -43.54
CA THR A 397 11.81 8.49 -43.17
C THR A 397 11.30 9.22 -44.41
N VAL A 398 9.99 9.24 -44.60
CA VAL A 398 9.34 9.91 -45.74
C VAL A 398 8.18 10.75 -45.24
N GLU A 399 8.07 11.98 -45.79
CA GLU A 399 6.91 12.84 -45.56
C GLU A 399 5.76 12.41 -46.47
N VAL A 400 4.60 12.11 -45.85
CA VAL A 400 3.42 11.59 -46.53
C VAL A 400 2.16 12.31 -46.08
N VAL A 401 1.19 12.43 -46.98
CA VAL A 401 -0.15 12.95 -46.69
C VAL A 401 -1.16 11.81 -46.79
N VAL A 402 -2.10 11.76 -45.86
CA VAL A 402 -3.20 10.80 -45.90
C VAL A 402 -4.19 11.16 -47.01
N GLN A 403 -4.35 10.30 -48.01
CA GLN A 403 -5.34 10.48 -49.06
C GLN A 403 -6.75 10.04 -48.63
N GLY A 404 -6.84 9.04 -47.80
CA GLY A 404 -8.10 8.52 -47.30
C GLY A 404 -7.95 7.19 -46.56
N VAL A 405 -8.99 6.85 -45.85
CA VAL A 405 -9.11 5.59 -45.09
C VAL A 405 -10.28 4.81 -45.69
N ASP A 406 -10.07 3.57 -46.11
CA ASP A 406 -11.14 2.73 -46.66
C ASP A 406 -12.04 2.16 -45.56
N ASP A 407 -13.21 1.60 -45.92
CA ASP A 407 -14.17 0.98 -44.99
C ASP A 407 -13.59 -0.20 -44.17
N ARG A 408 -12.38 -0.62 -44.50
CA ARG A 408 -11.63 -1.71 -43.80
C ARG A 408 -10.49 -1.17 -42.95
N GLY A 409 -10.40 0.16 -42.76
CA GLY A 409 -9.37 0.82 -41.99
C GLY A 409 -7.99 0.86 -42.65
N LYS A 410 -7.89 0.66 -43.98
CA LYS A 410 -6.61 0.79 -44.69
C LYS A 410 -6.39 2.23 -45.10
N ILE A 411 -5.23 2.76 -44.75
CA ILE A 411 -4.83 4.14 -44.99
C ILE A 411 -4.03 4.19 -46.27
N SER A 412 -4.50 5.03 -47.22
CA SER A 412 -3.80 5.33 -48.44
C SER A 412 -3.02 6.63 -48.30
N LEU A 413 -1.76 6.61 -48.73
CA LEU A 413 -0.84 7.73 -48.60
C LEU A 413 -0.43 8.31 -49.94
N ALA A 414 -0.15 9.62 -49.97
CA ALA A 414 0.43 10.34 -51.09
C ALA A 414 1.69 11.09 -50.65
N ILE A 415 2.50 11.50 -51.61
CA ILE A 415 3.58 12.47 -51.39
C ILE A 415 3.00 13.88 -51.41
N PRO A 416 3.44 14.79 -50.51
CA PRO A 416 2.97 16.17 -50.47
C PRO A 416 3.06 16.86 -51.85
N GLY A 417 1.96 17.48 -52.29
CA GLY A 417 1.84 18.13 -53.61
C GLY A 417 1.39 17.19 -54.73
N PHE A 418 1.12 15.92 -54.45
CA PHE A 418 0.63 14.93 -55.41
C PHE A 418 -0.61 14.19 -54.90
N GLU A 419 -1.38 14.81 -54.03
CA GLU A 419 -2.53 14.21 -53.34
C GLU A 419 -3.67 13.84 -54.32
N ASP A 420 -3.81 14.59 -55.42
CA ASP A 420 -4.87 14.40 -56.44
C ASP A 420 -4.57 13.29 -57.44
N GLN A 421 -3.38 12.66 -57.37
CA GLN A 421 -3.07 11.53 -58.24
C GLN A 421 -3.78 10.27 -57.76
N GLU A 422 -4.84 9.84 -58.46
CA GLU A 422 -5.52 8.58 -58.20
C GLU A 422 -4.53 7.40 -58.28
N ASN A 423 -4.51 6.57 -57.23
CA ASN A 423 -3.81 5.30 -57.20
C ASN A 423 -4.46 4.33 -58.19
N ASN A 424 -4.02 4.36 -59.41
CA ASN A 424 -4.57 3.61 -60.55
C ASN A 424 -4.21 2.10 -60.42
N ALA A 425 -4.75 1.42 -59.42
CA ALA A 425 -4.64 -0.01 -59.21
C ALA A 425 -6.01 -0.67 -59.38
N GLY A 426 -6.57 -0.64 -60.57
CA GLY A 426 -7.78 -1.43 -60.76
C GLY A 426 -8.68 -1.03 -61.92
N SER A 427 -8.13 -0.86 -63.13
CA SER A 427 -9.00 -0.90 -64.30
C SER A 427 -8.22 -1.37 -65.53
N ARG A 428 -8.04 -2.65 -65.65
CA ARG A 428 -7.77 -3.32 -66.91
C ARG A 428 -8.66 -4.53 -67.02
N GLY A 429 -9.72 -4.41 -67.80
CA GLY A 429 -10.50 -5.58 -68.20
C GLY A 429 -11.84 -5.20 -68.81
N GLY A 430 -11.86 -4.97 -70.09
CA GLY A 430 -12.97 -5.39 -70.90
C GLY A 430 -13.88 -4.37 -71.58
N ARG A 431 -13.41 -3.77 -72.66
CA ARG A 431 -14.31 -3.39 -73.77
C ARG A 431 -14.72 -4.66 -74.46
N GLY A 432 -16.02 -4.83 -74.69
CA GLY A 432 -16.63 -5.84 -75.57
C GLY A 432 -18.13 -5.70 -75.57
N ASP A 433 -18.61 -4.76 -76.37
CA ASP A 433 -19.98 -4.74 -76.93
C ASP A 433 -20.28 -6.05 -77.59
N ARG A 434 -21.46 -6.57 -77.38
CA ARG A 434 -22.45 -6.93 -78.39
C ARG A 434 -23.64 -7.69 -77.86
N ASP A 435 -24.76 -7.09 -78.14
CA ASP A 435 -26.10 -7.56 -78.43
C ASP A 435 -26.32 -9.10 -78.51
N ASP A 436 -27.40 -9.47 -78.05
CA ASP A 436 -28.58 -10.11 -78.59
C ASP A 436 -29.12 -11.32 -77.83
N ARG A 437 -30.36 -11.11 -77.36
CA ARG A 437 -31.56 -11.91 -77.48
C ARG A 437 -31.61 -13.38 -77.01
N HIS A 438 -32.69 -13.53 -76.31
CA HIS A 438 -33.59 -14.70 -76.23
C HIS A 438 -33.27 -15.97 -75.47
N GLY A 439 -34.19 -16.18 -74.54
CA GLY A 439 -34.96 -17.42 -74.59
C GLY A 439 -34.91 -18.28 -73.39
N SER A 440 -35.86 -18.08 -72.48
CA SER A 440 -36.86 -19.00 -72.01
C SER A 440 -36.46 -20.40 -71.52
N ARG A 441 -36.99 -20.67 -70.35
CA ARG A 441 -37.49 -21.98 -69.87
C ARG A 441 -36.48 -23.06 -69.50
N GLY A 442 -36.52 -23.47 -68.28
CA GLY A 442 -37.35 -24.53 -67.79
C GLY A 442 -36.54 -25.47 -66.91
N ARG A 443 -37.06 -25.65 -65.78
CA ARG A 443 -37.34 -26.91 -65.10
C ARG A 443 -36.26 -27.95 -64.89
N ASP A 444 -36.15 -28.21 -63.66
CA ASP A 444 -36.35 -29.52 -62.97
C ASP A 444 -35.17 -30.50 -62.81
N ASP A 445 -34.97 -30.76 -61.61
CA ASP A 445 -35.00 -32.08 -60.97
C ASP A 445 -33.74 -32.97 -60.95
N ARG A 446 -33.49 -33.34 -59.71
CA ARG A 446 -33.18 -34.67 -59.21
C ARG A 446 -31.72 -35.18 -59.20
N ARG A 447 -31.40 -35.43 -57.92
CA ARG A 447 -30.94 -36.72 -57.37
C ARG A 447 -29.61 -37.37 -57.80
N GLY A 448 -28.93 -37.75 -56.72
CA GLY A 448 -28.20 -39.02 -56.62
C GLY A 448 -26.70 -38.83 -56.67
N GLY A 449 -25.93 -39.13 -55.69
CA GLY A 449 -25.76 -40.43 -55.12
C GLY A 449 -24.43 -41.01 -55.51
N GLY A 450 -23.61 -41.40 -54.55
CA GLY A 450 -22.68 -42.50 -54.77
C GLY A 450 -21.20 -42.13 -54.55
N ARG A 451 -20.66 -42.47 -53.38
CA ARG A 451 -19.83 -43.65 -53.09
C ARG A 451 -18.53 -43.78 -53.89
N GLY A 452 -17.44 -43.76 -53.17
CA GLY A 452 -16.55 -44.91 -53.33
C GLY A 452 -15.04 -44.61 -53.31
N ARG A 453 -14.41 -45.07 -52.25
CA ARG A 453 -13.19 -45.91 -52.17
C ARG A 453 -11.82 -45.30 -52.49
N ARG A 454 -11.00 -45.28 -51.38
CA ARG A 454 -9.85 -46.21 -51.15
C ARG A 454 -8.64 -46.01 -52.07
N SER A 455 -7.49 -45.80 -51.47
CA SER A 455 -6.39 -46.66 -51.03
C SER A 455 -5.14 -45.83 -50.80
N ASP A 456 -4.50 -45.98 -49.71
CA ASP A 456 -3.46 -46.89 -49.22
C ASP A 456 -2.06 -46.30 -49.26
N ARG A 457 -1.45 -46.40 -48.08
CA ARG A 457 -0.01 -46.72 -47.78
C ARG A 457 1.01 -45.60 -48.02
N ASP A 458 1.99 -45.38 -47.19
CA ASP A 458 2.74 -46.15 -46.19
C ASP A 458 3.51 -45.22 -45.24
N ASP A 459 3.54 -45.64 -43.99
CA ASP A 459 4.62 -45.77 -43.00
C ASP A 459 5.83 -44.80 -42.97
N ARG A 460 6.06 -44.17 -41.82
CA ARG A 460 7.10 -44.52 -40.83
C ARG A 460 7.18 -43.54 -39.67
N ASP A 461 6.97 -44.11 -38.50
CA ASP A 461 7.58 -43.94 -37.18
C ASP A 461 8.55 -42.78 -36.92
N PHE A 462 8.32 -42.07 -35.80
CA PHE A 462 9.09 -42.15 -34.55
C PHE A 462 8.51 -41.21 -33.46
N ASP A 463 8.22 -41.82 -32.32
CA ASP A 463 8.22 -41.41 -30.91
C ASP A 463 8.62 -39.96 -30.58
N ASP A 464 7.92 -39.27 -29.67
CA ASP A 464 7.84 -39.42 -28.22
C ASP A 464 7.05 -38.27 -27.55
N ARG A 465 6.17 -38.68 -26.64
CA ARG A 465 5.77 -38.13 -25.33
C ARG A 465 5.14 -36.75 -25.15
N ASP A 466 3.94 -36.92 -24.64
CA ASP A 466 3.29 -36.19 -23.52
C ASP A 466 3.16 -34.66 -23.56
N ASP A 467 1.93 -34.21 -23.85
CA ASP A 467 1.20 -33.30 -22.96
C ASP A 467 -0.26 -33.19 -23.39
N ARG A 468 -1.17 -33.58 -22.47
CA ARG A 468 -2.62 -33.48 -22.66
C ARG A 468 -3.15 -32.17 -22.13
N PRO A 469 -3.90 -31.38 -22.89
CA PRO A 469 -4.65 -30.27 -22.34
C PRO A 469 -6.00 -30.71 -21.77
N ARG A 470 -6.28 -30.33 -20.54
CA ARG A 470 -7.57 -30.51 -19.86
C ARG A 470 -8.63 -29.62 -20.53
N ARG A 471 -9.70 -30.24 -20.97
CA ARG A 471 -10.93 -29.63 -21.45
C ARG A 471 -11.62 -28.90 -20.30
N ARG A 472 -11.94 -27.61 -20.49
CA ARG A 472 -12.96 -26.88 -19.75
C ARG A 472 -14.33 -27.32 -20.25
N ARG A 473 -15.19 -27.72 -19.32
CA ARG A 473 -16.65 -27.79 -19.52
C ARG A 473 -17.23 -26.49 -19.02
N SER A 474 -17.92 -25.80 -19.89
CA SER A 474 -18.93 -24.81 -19.61
C SER A 474 -20.20 -25.55 -19.26
N ASP A 475 -20.83 -25.23 -18.15
CA ASP A 475 -22.25 -25.48 -17.92
C ASP A 475 -22.84 -24.22 -17.29
N ASP A 476 -23.62 -23.56 -18.14
CA ASP A 476 -24.64 -22.58 -17.77
C ASP A 476 -25.75 -23.29 -17.00
N PHE A 477 -26.19 -22.74 -15.89
CA PHE A 477 -27.57 -22.89 -15.41
C PHE A 477 -28.00 -21.65 -14.62
N GLU A 478 -29.00 -20.99 -15.20
CA GLU A 478 -29.83 -19.95 -14.59
C GLU A 478 -30.80 -20.56 -13.57
N ASP A 479 -31.06 -19.75 -12.56
CA ASP A 479 -32.30 -19.51 -11.77
C ASP A 479 -33.23 -20.66 -11.42
N ASP A 480 -33.59 -20.75 -10.14
CA ASP A 480 -34.93 -20.40 -9.64
C ASP A 480 -35.03 -20.54 -8.11
N TYR A 481 -35.49 -19.49 -7.48
CA TYR A 481 -36.00 -19.42 -6.11
C TYR A 481 -37.32 -20.19 -6.01
N GLU A 482 -37.44 -21.13 -5.07
CA GLU A 482 -38.72 -21.37 -4.37
C GLU A 482 -38.54 -22.04 -3.00
N ASP A 483 -39.20 -21.43 -2.04
CA ASP A 483 -39.47 -21.82 -0.67
C ASP A 483 -39.89 -23.29 -0.49
N ARG A 484 -39.34 -23.95 0.56
CA ARG A 484 -40.11 -24.96 1.35
C ARG A 484 -39.51 -25.21 2.75
N PRO A 485 -40.36 -25.62 3.73
CA PRO A 485 -40.22 -25.33 5.14
C PRO A 485 -39.52 -26.42 5.96
N ARG A 486 -39.05 -25.99 7.12
CA ARG A 486 -38.47 -26.80 8.21
C ARG A 486 -39.38 -27.92 8.66
N ARG A 487 -38.92 -29.16 8.70
CA ARG A 487 -39.49 -30.23 9.52
C ARG A 487 -38.58 -30.50 10.72
N ARG A 488 -39.22 -30.32 11.91
CA ARG A 488 -38.75 -30.84 13.20
C ARG A 488 -38.85 -32.37 13.17
N ARG A 489 -37.88 -33.06 13.74
CA ARG A 489 -38.03 -34.40 14.30
C ARG A 489 -37.48 -34.38 15.71
N SER A 490 -38.39 -34.55 16.63
CA SER A 490 -38.25 -35.07 17.99
C SER A 490 -38.01 -36.57 17.92
N ASP A 491 -37.12 -37.09 18.73
CA ASP A 491 -37.21 -38.43 19.26
C ASP A 491 -36.62 -38.45 20.67
N ASP A 492 -37.54 -38.59 21.60
CA ASP A 492 -37.35 -38.98 22.99
C ASP A 492 -36.76 -40.39 23.06
N ARG A 493 -35.85 -40.61 23.99
CA ARG A 493 -35.72 -41.89 24.69
C ARG A 493 -35.12 -41.68 26.08
N ASP A 494 -36.01 -41.78 27.06
CA ASP A 494 -35.75 -42.10 28.44
C ASP A 494 -34.96 -43.40 28.59
N PHE A 495 -34.05 -43.45 29.53
CA PHE A 495 -33.72 -44.62 30.34
C PHE A 495 -33.17 -44.20 31.69
N ASP A 496 -34.02 -44.41 32.71
CA ASP A 496 -33.67 -44.51 34.12
C ASP A 496 -32.68 -45.65 34.37
N ARG A 497 -31.79 -45.45 35.36
CA ARG A 497 -31.52 -46.34 36.46
C ARG A 497 -30.38 -45.90 37.37
N ASP A 498 -30.82 -45.54 38.56
CA ASP A 498 -30.40 -46.00 39.91
C ASP A 498 -28.94 -46.13 40.32
N ASP A 499 -28.68 -45.36 41.37
CA ASP A 499 -28.00 -45.66 42.64
C ASP A 499 -26.64 -46.37 42.65
N ARG A 500 -25.64 -45.67 43.21
CA ARG A 500 -24.97 -46.01 44.49
C ARG A 500 -23.68 -45.23 44.76
N ASP A 501 -23.74 -44.70 46.00
CA ASP A 501 -22.65 -44.58 46.99
C ASP A 501 -21.43 -43.66 46.78
N SER A 502 -21.54 -42.58 47.49
CA SER A 502 -20.59 -42.00 48.46
C SER A 502 -19.12 -42.38 48.34
N ARG A 503 -18.26 -41.38 48.21
CA ARG A 503 -17.11 -41.11 49.10
C ARG A 503 -16.54 -39.72 48.85
N ASP A 504 -16.38 -39.02 49.96
CA ASP A 504 -15.67 -37.78 50.16
C ASP A 504 -14.31 -37.76 49.47
N ASP A 505 -14.00 -36.67 48.79
CA ASP A 505 -12.65 -36.14 48.69
C ASP A 505 -12.72 -34.62 48.47
N ASP A 506 -12.55 -33.92 49.58
CA ASP A 506 -12.24 -32.50 49.66
C ASP A 506 -10.89 -32.23 48.99
N ARG A 507 -10.92 -31.53 47.85
CA ARG A 507 -9.77 -30.78 47.34
C ARG A 507 -10.25 -29.44 46.73
N PRO A 508 -9.75 -28.32 47.27
CA PRO A 508 -10.14 -26.99 46.75
C PRO A 508 -9.56 -26.77 45.36
N ARG A 509 -10.43 -26.42 44.42
CA ARG A 509 -10.04 -25.96 43.10
C ARG A 509 -9.36 -24.59 43.21
N ARG A 510 -8.05 -24.58 43.01
CA ARG A 510 -7.27 -23.35 42.80
C ARG A 510 -7.76 -22.64 41.54
N ARG A 511 -8.33 -21.48 41.72
CA ARG A 511 -8.50 -20.47 40.64
C ARG A 511 -7.09 -20.02 40.25
N ARG A 512 -6.76 -20.18 38.97
CA ARG A 512 -5.56 -19.56 38.38
C ARG A 512 -5.91 -18.11 38.08
N SER A 513 -5.43 -17.20 38.91
CA SER A 513 -5.20 -15.81 38.55
C SER A 513 -3.96 -15.79 37.65
N ALA A 514 -4.11 -15.22 36.47
CA ALA A 514 -3.01 -15.01 35.55
C ALA A 514 -2.33 -13.68 35.90
N ASP A 515 -1.40 -13.74 36.84
CA ASP A 515 -0.40 -12.69 37.01
C ASP A 515 0.80 -13.08 36.14
N PHE A 516 1.00 -12.40 35.02
CA PHE A 516 2.22 -12.45 34.23
C PHE A 516 3.02 -11.19 34.53
N GLU A 517 3.87 -11.27 35.54
CA GLU A 517 5.04 -10.43 35.68
C GLU A 517 6.20 -11.10 34.95
N ASP A 518 6.86 -10.36 34.07
CA ASP A 518 8.09 -10.75 33.37
C ASP A 518 9.26 -10.74 34.37
N ASP A 519 9.57 -11.90 34.98
CA ASP A 519 10.84 -12.13 35.67
C ASP A 519 11.80 -12.85 34.71
N TYR A 520 12.73 -12.11 34.13
CA TYR A 520 13.96 -12.65 33.54
C TYR A 520 15.08 -12.53 34.55
N GLU A 521 15.24 -13.55 35.39
CA GLU A 521 16.44 -13.74 36.18
C GLU A 521 17.48 -14.59 35.43
N ASP A 522 18.70 -14.05 35.46
CA ASP A 522 19.97 -14.63 35.06
C ASP A 522 20.15 -16.10 35.48
N ARG A 523 20.41 -16.99 34.52
CA ARG A 523 21.00 -18.32 34.79
C ARG A 523 22.51 -18.24 34.60
N PRO A 524 23.32 -18.68 35.60
CA PRO A 524 24.76 -18.64 35.46
C PRO A 524 25.27 -19.63 34.41
N ARG A 525 26.12 -19.14 33.52
CA ARG A 525 26.86 -19.93 32.54
C ARG A 525 27.81 -20.86 33.26
N ARG A 526 27.63 -22.15 33.07
CA ARG A 526 28.62 -23.16 33.41
C ARG A 526 29.85 -22.95 32.52
N ARG A 527 30.99 -22.63 33.17
CA ARG A 527 32.34 -22.68 32.61
C ARG A 527 32.63 -24.13 32.23
N ARG A 528 32.98 -24.37 30.97
CA ARG A 528 33.71 -25.53 30.52
C ARG A 528 35.18 -25.19 30.60
N SER A 529 35.91 -25.96 31.36
CA SER A 529 37.35 -25.97 31.53
C SER A 529 38.04 -26.38 30.23
N ASP A 530 39.08 -25.62 29.87
CA ASP A 530 40.12 -25.94 28.91
C ASP A 530 40.81 -27.24 29.28
N ASP A 531 40.99 -28.10 28.27
CA ASP A 531 42.08 -29.06 28.32
C ASP A 531 42.86 -29.02 27.01
N ARG A 532 44.14 -28.69 27.14
CA ARG A 532 45.16 -28.59 26.12
C ARG A 532 45.60 -30.00 25.73
N GLY A 533 45.77 -30.19 24.43
CA GLY A 533 46.45 -31.36 23.88
C GLY A 533 47.08 -31.01 22.55
N ASP A 534 48.34 -30.65 22.61
CA ASP A 534 49.28 -30.57 21.48
C ASP A 534 49.33 -31.87 20.69
N ARG A 535 49.40 -31.81 19.39
CA ARG A 535 50.30 -32.62 18.58
C ARG A 535 50.38 -32.16 17.13
N ASP A 536 51.61 -31.99 16.79
CA ASP A 536 52.26 -31.70 15.51
C ASP A 536 51.94 -32.65 14.35
N ASP A 537 52.13 -32.12 13.17
CA ASP A 537 52.90 -32.64 12.05
C ASP A 537 52.19 -33.21 10.81
N ARG A 538 52.49 -32.51 9.72
CA ARG A 538 53.01 -33.02 8.40
C ARG A 538 52.07 -33.39 7.26
N ARG A 539 52.35 -32.60 6.21
CA ARG A 539 52.44 -33.00 4.76
C ARG A 539 51.12 -33.36 4.04
N GLY A 540 50.80 -32.68 2.99
CA GLY A 540 51.44 -32.63 1.68
C GLY A 540 50.43 -32.98 0.59
N GLY A 541 50.42 -32.24 -0.51
CA GLY A 541 49.98 -32.77 -1.79
C GLY A 541 48.70 -32.25 -2.40
N SER A 542 48.75 -31.20 -3.13
CA SER A 542 48.56 -30.97 -4.57
C SER A 542 47.32 -31.50 -5.32
N ARG A 543 46.83 -30.60 -6.19
CA ARG A 543 45.95 -30.77 -7.39
C ARG A 543 44.46 -30.77 -7.13
N GLY A 544 43.75 -29.77 -7.62
CA GLY A 544 43.54 -29.34 -8.98
C GLY A 544 42.06 -29.35 -9.26
N GLY A 545 41.45 -28.28 -9.75
CA GLY A 545 40.11 -28.40 -10.30
C GLY A 545 39.26 -27.14 -10.19
N ARG A 546 39.26 -26.40 -11.21
CA ARG A 546 38.34 -25.42 -11.79
C ARG A 546 36.90 -25.39 -11.22
N GLY A 547 36.42 -24.15 -10.93
CA GLY A 547 34.99 -23.87 -10.82
C GLY A 547 34.74 -22.38 -10.53
N ARG A 548 34.17 -21.71 -11.49
CA ARG A 548 33.79 -20.30 -11.56
C ARG A 548 32.74 -19.94 -10.48
N GLY A 549 32.88 -18.78 -9.89
CA GLY A 549 31.83 -18.12 -9.12
C GLY A 549 32.26 -16.70 -8.79
N SER A 550 31.72 -15.73 -9.51
CA SER A 550 31.98 -14.32 -9.37
C SER A 550 31.10 -13.73 -8.29
N ASP A 551 31.65 -13.44 -7.14
CA ASP A 551 31.06 -12.50 -6.18
C ASP A 551 31.83 -11.18 -6.25
N ARG A 552 31.22 -10.19 -6.89
CA ARG A 552 31.68 -8.79 -6.81
C ARG A 552 30.86 -8.07 -5.75
N ASN A 553 31.48 -7.88 -4.62
CA ASN A 553 31.10 -6.90 -3.63
C ASN A 553 31.48 -5.49 -4.14
N PRO A 554 30.58 -4.52 -4.26
CA PRO A 554 30.96 -3.18 -4.64
C PRO A 554 31.60 -2.48 -3.43
N ARG A 555 32.85 -2.11 -3.62
CA ARG A 555 33.62 -1.26 -2.73
C ARG A 555 32.97 0.14 -2.67
N TYR A 556 32.88 0.67 -1.48
CA TYR A 556 32.64 2.08 -1.18
C TYR A 556 33.47 3.00 -2.09
N ALA A 557 32.76 3.85 -2.85
CA ALA A 557 33.37 4.94 -3.58
C ALA A 557 33.61 6.10 -2.60
N THR A 558 34.81 6.64 -2.68
CA THR A 558 35.37 7.72 -1.88
C THR A 558 34.79 9.08 -2.28
N ASP A 559 34.50 9.86 -1.27
CA ASP A 559 34.56 11.33 -1.13
C ASP A 559 34.70 12.20 -2.41
N ASP A 560 33.58 12.44 -3.12
CA ASP A 560 33.46 13.60 -4.02
C ASP A 560 32.07 14.28 -3.98
N ASN A 561 31.16 13.85 -3.11
CA ASN A 561 29.79 14.42 -3.01
C ASN A 561 29.55 15.21 -1.71
N TYR A 562 30.58 15.63 -0.99
CA TYR A 562 30.36 16.32 0.29
C TYR A 562 30.07 17.83 0.10
N ASP A 563 30.46 18.41 -1.02
CA ASP A 563 30.22 19.83 -1.30
C ASP A 563 28.83 20.10 -1.90
N ASP A 564 28.22 19.15 -2.63
CA ASP A 564 26.81 19.23 -3.11
C ASP A 564 25.85 19.17 -1.94
N TYR A 565 26.19 18.43 -0.86
CA TYR A 565 25.35 18.36 0.36
C TYR A 565 25.29 19.68 1.14
N ARG A 566 26.26 20.58 0.94
CA ARG A 566 26.29 21.88 1.63
C ARG A 566 25.42 22.92 0.94
N ALA A 567 25.40 22.94 -0.38
CA ALA A 567 24.60 23.87 -1.17
C ALA A 567 23.10 23.59 -0.97
N ASP A 568 22.69 22.31 -0.98
CA ASP A 568 21.31 21.86 -0.72
C ASP A 568 20.81 22.19 0.70
N ARG A 569 21.73 22.34 1.66
CA ARG A 569 21.38 22.63 3.05
C ARG A 569 21.09 24.12 3.29
N GLU A 570 21.69 25.00 2.51
CA GLU A 570 21.51 26.45 2.63
C GLU A 570 20.21 26.93 1.95
N GLU A 571 19.81 26.34 0.81
CA GLU A 571 18.54 26.65 0.14
C GLU A 571 17.31 26.13 0.90
N ARG A 572 17.44 25.07 1.70
CA ARG A 572 16.35 24.46 2.47
C ARG A 572 16.13 25.03 3.86
N SER A 573 17.01 25.92 4.33
CA SER A 573 16.85 26.58 5.63
C SER A 573 15.75 27.65 5.64
N GLU A 574 15.10 27.91 4.51
CA GLU A 574 14.12 28.98 4.35
C GLU A 574 12.65 28.58 4.57
N ARG A 575 12.32 27.29 4.69
CA ARG A 575 10.97 26.94 5.15
C ARG A 575 10.88 27.15 6.66
N PRO A 576 10.05 28.07 7.15
CA PRO A 576 9.92 28.30 8.59
C PRO A 576 9.29 27.05 9.24
N ARG A 577 10.04 26.42 10.14
CA ARG A 577 9.52 25.35 10.98
C ARG A 577 8.36 25.91 11.78
N ARG A 578 7.15 25.40 11.56
CA ARG A 578 5.98 25.78 12.35
C ARG A 578 6.04 25.01 13.66
N ARG A 579 6.24 25.73 14.76
CA ARG A 579 6.25 25.18 16.12
C ARG A 579 5.28 25.94 16.99
N VAL A 580 4.44 25.17 17.69
CA VAL A 580 3.50 25.69 18.70
C VAL A 580 3.81 25.05 20.04
N ARG A 581 3.82 25.82 21.10
CA ARG A 581 3.93 25.35 22.48
C ARG A 581 2.87 26.04 23.33
N ARG A 582 2.11 25.26 24.08
CA ARG A 582 1.20 25.75 25.13
C ARG A 582 1.65 25.17 26.46
N ASP A 583 2.02 26.04 27.35
CA ASP A 583 2.25 25.73 28.76
C ASP A 583 0.92 25.88 29.48
N PHE A 584 0.54 24.91 30.28
CA PHE A 584 -0.61 25.00 31.17
C PHE A 584 -0.20 25.81 32.37
N ASP A 585 -0.88 26.96 32.63
CA ASP A 585 -0.70 27.72 33.84
C ASP A 585 -1.75 27.25 34.86
N PRO A 586 -1.35 26.63 35.98
CA PRO A 586 -2.28 26.12 36.98
C PRO A 586 -2.99 27.23 37.77
N PHE A 587 -2.73 28.53 37.49
CA PHE A 587 -3.26 29.68 38.17
C PHE A 587 -4.11 30.61 37.29
N GLU A 588 -4.34 30.33 36.02
CA GLU A 588 -5.31 31.00 35.18
C GLU A 588 -6.66 30.26 35.27
N ASP A 589 -7.63 30.91 35.94
CA ASP A 589 -9.05 30.51 36.02
C ASP A 589 -9.82 30.83 34.73
#